data_3325a556f6defa7b0c80823973ca8ee1
#
_entry.id   3325a556f6defa7b0c80823973ca8ee1
#
_cell.length_a   1.000
_cell.length_b   1.000
_cell.length_c   1.000
_cell.angle_alpha   90.00
_cell.angle_beta   90.00
_cell.angle_gamma   90.00
#
_symmetry.space_group_name_H-M   'P 1'
#
loop_
_entity.id
_entity.type
_entity.pdbx_description
1 polymer ?
#
loop_
_entity_poly.entity_id
_entity_poly.type
_entity_poly.pdbx_seq_one_letter_code
_entity_poly.pdbx_strand_id
1 'polypeptide(L)'
;LYLPHRKAEQMNGTISRQALRRLPFYLDYLKKKQADGVRNISATTVANDLKLNEVQVRKDLASVSVTGGKPKTGYVAAELIRDLESFLGYDNTKEAVIAGAGKLGQALLSYKEFDRYGLNIVAAFDTDESIIDSKRILPADKMADICSRLKVHIGIICVPPECAQSVCDKMVASGILAIWNFAPVHLSVPTGVIVQYENLAASLAVLSQNLEFEIRDGHIF
;
A
#
# COMPACT_ATOMS: atom_id res chain seq x y z
N LEU A 1 30.76 2.86 -8.03
CA LEU A 1 30.87 2.16 -6.72
C LEU A 1 30.16 2.99 -5.68
N TYR A 2 28.86 2.79 -5.53
CA TYR A 2 28.09 3.46 -4.48
C TYR A 2 27.23 2.38 -3.79
N LEU A 3 27.54 2.10 -2.52
CA LEU A 3 26.85 1.14 -1.68
C LEU A 3 25.98 1.90 -0.65
N PRO A 4 24.66 2.00 -0.84
CA PRO A 4 23.76 2.50 0.21
C PRO A 4 23.06 1.41 1.03
N HIS A 5 23.25 0.11 0.73
CA HIS A 5 22.45 -0.97 1.34
C HIS A 5 22.80 -1.34 2.78
N ARG A 6 23.90 -0.87 3.37
CA ARG A 6 24.33 -1.28 4.73
C ARG A 6 23.71 -0.48 5.89
N LYS A 7 23.07 0.66 5.66
CA LYS A 7 22.44 1.45 6.75
C LYS A 7 20.98 1.10 7.03
N ALA A 8 20.26 0.56 6.06
CA ALA A 8 18.88 0.14 6.24
C ALA A 8 18.72 -1.09 7.17
N GLU A 9 19.75 -1.95 7.23
CA GLU A 9 19.73 -3.15 8.09
C GLU A 9 19.96 -2.85 9.58
N GLN A 10 20.50 -1.70 9.94
CA GLN A 10 20.78 -1.32 11.35
C GLN A 10 19.64 -0.52 12.01
N MET A 11 18.59 -0.12 11.28
CA MET A 11 17.46 0.63 11.82
C MET A 11 16.23 -0.25 12.17
N ASN A 12 16.36 -1.57 12.19
CA ASN A 12 15.29 -2.51 12.49
C ASN A 12 14.96 -2.65 13.98
N GLY A 13 14.49 -1.57 14.59
CA GLY A 13 13.43 -1.71 15.59
C GLY A 13 12.14 -2.01 14.81
N THR A 14 11.55 -3.18 15.02
CA THR A 14 10.40 -3.68 14.25
C THR A 14 9.26 -2.66 14.26
N ILE A 15 9.09 -1.90 13.16
CA ILE A 15 7.92 -1.01 12.98
C ILE A 15 6.66 -1.88 13.03
N SER A 16 5.70 -1.47 13.84
CA SER A 16 4.43 -2.19 13.93
C SER A 16 3.63 -2.05 12.62
N ARG A 17 2.83 -3.07 12.27
CA ARG A 17 1.92 -3.01 11.12
C ARG A 17 0.98 -1.79 11.17
N GLN A 18 0.59 -1.36 12.37
CA GLN A 18 -0.24 -0.17 12.55
C GLN A 18 0.53 1.12 12.22
N ALA A 19 1.82 1.21 12.60
CA ALA A 19 2.66 2.34 12.23
C ALA A 19 2.83 2.39 10.70
N LEU A 20 3.14 1.27 10.04
CA LEU A 20 3.25 1.19 8.58
C LEU A 20 2.00 1.73 7.86
N ARG A 21 0.80 1.49 8.39
CA ARG A 21 -0.44 2.01 7.82
C ARG A 21 -0.57 3.54 7.92
N ARG A 22 0.08 4.17 8.91
CA ARG A 22 0.02 5.62 9.12
C ARG A 22 1.06 6.40 8.33
N LEU A 23 2.22 5.80 8.03
CA LEU A 23 3.31 6.50 7.34
C LEU A 23 2.91 7.14 6.01
N PRO A 24 2.08 6.51 5.15
CA PRO A 24 1.59 7.17 3.93
C PRO A 24 0.81 8.46 4.20
N PHE A 25 -0.04 8.48 5.25
CA PHE A 25 -0.79 9.69 5.63
C PHE A 25 0.13 10.81 6.11
N TYR A 26 1.20 10.47 6.85
CA TYR A 26 2.22 11.45 7.24
C TYR A 26 2.94 12.01 6.01
N LEU A 27 3.28 11.16 5.06
CA LEU A 27 3.96 11.60 3.84
C LEU A 27 3.11 12.55 3.02
N ASP A 28 1.84 12.22 2.78
CA ASP A 28 0.91 13.09 2.05
C ASP A 28 0.71 14.44 2.73
N TYR A 29 0.57 14.43 4.06
CA TYR A 29 0.47 15.65 4.86
C TYR A 29 1.75 16.50 4.76
N LEU A 30 2.92 15.89 4.88
CA LEU A 30 4.20 16.59 4.81
C LEU A 30 4.44 17.19 3.43
N LYS A 31 4.09 16.49 2.34
CA LYS A 31 4.16 17.02 0.98
C LYS A 31 3.29 18.25 0.78
N LYS A 32 2.07 18.26 1.32
CA LYS A 32 1.19 19.45 1.32
C LYS A 32 1.82 20.60 2.07
N LYS A 33 2.31 20.38 3.29
CA LYS A 33 2.96 21.41 4.10
C LYS A 33 4.23 21.95 3.43
N GLN A 34 5.00 21.12 2.76
CA GLN A 34 6.17 21.54 1.99
C GLN A 34 5.76 22.44 0.81
N ALA A 35 4.69 22.10 0.09
CA ALA A 35 4.15 22.93 -0.97
C ALA A 35 3.68 24.29 -0.46
N ASP A 36 3.15 24.36 0.79
CA ASP A 36 2.80 25.59 1.49
C ASP A 36 4.02 26.36 2.03
N GLY A 37 5.25 25.92 1.74
CA GLY A 37 6.49 26.59 2.12
C GLY A 37 7.01 26.27 3.52
N VAL A 38 6.45 25.28 4.22
CA VAL A 38 6.90 24.84 5.54
C VAL A 38 8.24 24.11 5.42
N ARG A 39 9.30 24.65 6.03
CA ARG A 39 10.65 24.07 6.00
C ARG A 39 10.90 23.09 7.14
N ASN A 40 10.41 23.41 8.34
CA ASN A 40 10.58 22.58 9.54
C ASN A 40 9.22 22.26 10.15
N ILE A 41 9.08 21.05 10.67
CA ILE A 41 7.83 20.59 11.26
C ILE A 41 8.09 19.73 12.51
N SER A 42 7.30 19.94 13.55
CA SER A 42 7.37 19.13 14.77
C SER A 42 6.40 17.94 14.73
N ALA A 43 6.71 16.89 15.45
CA ALA A 43 5.77 15.77 15.65
C ALA A 43 4.46 16.21 16.30
N THR A 44 4.52 17.20 17.19
CA THR A 44 3.36 17.84 17.83
C THR A 44 2.43 18.50 16.79
N THR A 45 3.01 19.24 15.83
CA THR A 45 2.26 19.87 14.74
C THR A 45 1.56 18.82 13.87
N VAL A 46 2.30 17.77 13.48
CA VAL A 46 1.73 16.65 12.69
C VAL A 46 0.59 15.97 13.46
N ALA A 47 0.79 15.72 14.75
CA ALA A 47 -0.23 15.07 15.59
C ALA A 47 -1.50 15.91 15.72
N ASN A 48 -1.37 17.21 15.97
CA ASN A 48 -2.50 18.11 16.13
C ASN A 48 -3.30 18.27 14.83
N ASP A 49 -2.62 18.49 13.71
CA ASP A 49 -3.28 18.69 12.42
C ASP A 49 -3.99 17.41 11.93
N LEU A 50 -3.41 16.23 12.21
CA LEU A 50 -4.00 14.94 11.84
C LEU A 50 -4.91 14.34 12.91
N LYS A 51 -5.10 15.01 14.07
CA LYS A 51 -5.88 14.56 15.23
C LYS A 51 -5.42 13.17 15.73
N LEU A 52 -4.10 12.99 15.84
CA LEU A 52 -3.46 11.77 16.29
C LEU A 52 -2.76 11.97 17.64
N ASN A 53 -2.43 10.86 18.32
CA ASN A 53 -1.67 10.91 19.56
C ASN A 53 -0.21 11.34 19.29
N GLU A 54 0.25 12.40 19.98
CA GLU A 54 1.58 12.99 19.78
C GLU A 54 2.72 11.99 20.04
N VAL A 55 2.62 11.21 21.12
CA VAL A 55 3.65 10.23 21.49
C VAL A 55 3.79 9.18 20.38
N GLN A 56 2.67 8.79 19.79
CA GLN A 56 2.66 7.83 18.69
C GLN A 56 3.28 8.41 17.42
N VAL A 57 2.87 9.62 17.01
CA VAL A 57 3.45 10.31 15.84
C VAL A 57 4.95 10.50 16.01
N ARG A 58 5.40 10.95 17.19
CA ARG A 58 6.82 11.11 17.50
C ARG A 58 7.60 9.81 17.34
N LYS A 59 7.04 8.70 17.84
CA LYS A 59 7.65 7.37 17.76
C LYS A 59 7.72 6.86 16.31
N ASP A 60 6.64 7.03 15.56
CA ASP A 60 6.56 6.64 14.16
C ASP A 60 7.57 7.42 13.32
N LEU A 61 7.61 8.76 13.43
CA LEU A 61 8.55 9.60 12.68
C LEU A 61 10.02 9.34 13.07
N ALA A 62 10.29 9.12 14.36
CA ALA A 62 11.64 8.79 14.83
C ALA A 62 12.13 7.43 14.30
N SER A 63 11.23 6.48 14.03
CA SER A 63 11.59 5.16 13.52
C SER A 63 11.98 5.15 12.04
N VAL A 64 11.63 6.19 11.28
CA VAL A 64 11.92 6.30 9.85
C VAL A 64 12.92 7.40 9.52
N SER A 65 13.01 8.44 10.35
CA SER A 65 13.91 9.57 10.09
C SER A 65 15.38 9.18 10.32
N VAL A 66 16.24 9.46 9.33
CA VAL A 66 17.68 9.21 9.38
C VAL A 66 18.39 10.25 10.25
N THR A 67 17.99 11.53 10.15
CA THR A 67 18.64 12.64 10.87
C THR A 67 18.02 12.92 12.24
N GLY A 68 16.81 12.40 12.47
CA GLY A 68 16.04 12.64 13.68
C GLY A 68 15.48 14.06 13.80
N GLY A 69 14.54 14.24 14.72
CA GLY A 69 14.00 15.56 15.05
C GLY A 69 14.93 16.32 16.01
N LYS A 70 15.19 17.59 15.72
CA LYS A 70 16.01 18.46 16.56
C LYS A 70 15.15 19.17 17.63
N PRO A 71 15.68 19.36 18.86
CA PRO A 71 14.99 20.16 19.86
C PRO A 71 14.62 21.56 19.31
N LYS A 72 13.42 22.04 19.60
CA LYS A 72 12.84 23.32 19.20
C LYS A 72 12.54 23.49 17.71
N THR A 73 13.25 22.83 16.78
CA THR A 73 13.06 22.99 15.33
C THR A 73 12.30 21.82 14.70
N GLY A 74 12.25 20.66 15.36
CA GLY A 74 11.62 19.45 14.81
C GLY A 74 12.45 18.82 13.68
N TYR A 75 11.74 18.35 12.67
CA TYR A 75 12.31 17.69 11.47
C TYR A 75 12.39 18.70 10.32
N VAL A 76 13.42 18.61 9.49
CA VAL A 76 13.44 19.27 8.19
C VAL A 76 12.46 18.53 7.27
N ALA A 77 11.42 19.20 6.80
CA ALA A 77 10.32 18.58 6.05
C ALA A 77 10.82 17.82 4.80
N ALA A 78 11.72 18.43 4.04
CA ALA A 78 12.29 17.80 2.84
C ALA A 78 13.11 16.53 3.12
N GLU A 79 13.82 16.48 4.25
CA GLU A 79 14.59 15.30 4.66
C GLU A 79 13.65 14.19 5.12
N LEU A 80 12.67 14.53 5.96
CA LEU A 80 11.69 13.57 6.47
C LEU A 80 10.83 12.97 5.35
N ILE A 81 10.47 13.75 4.33
CA ILE A 81 9.77 13.26 3.13
C ILE A 81 10.63 12.21 2.42
N ARG A 82 11.90 12.51 2.15
CA ARG A 82 12.81 11.56 1.49
C ARG A 82 13.01 10.28 2.32
N ASP A 83 13.17 10.42 3.63
CA ASP A 83 13.32 9.28 4.53
C ASP A 83 12.08 8.38 4.50
N LEU A 84 10.87 8.98 4.50
CA LEU A 84 9.60 8.26 4.38
C LEU A 84 9.43 7.60 3.01
N GLU A 85 9.75 8.30 1.91
CA GLU A 85 9.66 7.74 0.55
C GLU A 85 10.60 6.55 0.39
N SER A 86 11.83 6.67 0.87
CA SER A 86 12.81 5.58 0.82
C SER A 86 12.39 4.40 1.71
N PHE A 87 11.90 4.68 2.92
CA PHE A 87 11.43 3.65 3.83
C PHE A 87 10.21 2.89 3.28
N LEU A 88 9.26 3.58 2.67
CA LEU A 88 8.07 3.00 2.03
C LEU A 88 8.39 2.36 0.68
N GLY A 89 9.59 2.58 0.15
CA GLY A 89 10.04 2.04 -1.14
C GLY A 89 9.38 2.74 -2.34
N TYR A 90 8.95 4.00 -2.20
CA TYR A 90 8.32 4.78 -3.26
C TYR A 90 9.32 5.30 -4.30
N ASP A 91 10.61 5.26 -3.97
CA ASP A 91 11.74 5.54 -4.86
C ASP A 91 12.08 4.36 -5.80
N ASN A 92 11.49 3.18 -5.54
CA ASN A 92 11.70 1.98 -6.35
C ASN A 92 10.37 1.57 -7.00
N THR A 93 10.28 1.67 -8.32
CA THR A 93 9.10 1.18 -9.06
C THR A 93 8.99 -0.33 -8.92
N LYS A 94 7.89 -0.78 -8.35
CA LYS A 94 7.53 -2.20 -8.24
C LYS A 94 6.41 -2.50 -9.20
N GLU A 95 6.56 -3.58 -9.96
CA GLU A 95 5.53 -4.02 -10.90
C GLU A 95 4.52 -4.93 -10.23
N ALA A 96 3.26 -4.76 -10.62
CA ALA A 96 2.15 -5.57 -10.17
C ALA A 96 1.29 -6.04 -11.36
N VAL A 97 0.59 -7.13 -11.17
CA VAL A 97 -0.41 -7.66 -12.11
C VAL A 97 -1.73 -7.87 -11.42
N ILE A 98 -2.82 -7.80 -12.19
CA ILE A 98 -4.18 -8.06 -11.73
C ILE A 98 -4.67 -9.37 -12.35
N ALA A 99 -5.28 -10.25 -11.55
CA ALA A 99 -6.10 -11.34 -12.06
C ALA A 99 -7.59 -11.02 -11.79
N GLY A 100 -8.37 -11.06 -12.86
CA GLY A 100 -9.75 -10.61 -12.91
C GLY A 100 -9.86 -9.16 -13.39
N ALA A 101 -10.21 -8.96 -14.66
CA ALA A 101 -10.41 -7.66 -15.28
C ALA A 101 -11.89 -7.25 -15.34
N GLY A 102 -12.69 -7.68 -14.37
CA GLY A 102 -14.02 -7.17 -14.16
C GLY A 102 -14.03 -5.68 -13.74
N LYS A 103 -15.16 -5.15 -13.31
CA LYS A 103 -15.31 -3.72 -12.96
C LYS A 103 -14.26 -3.23 -11.96
N LEU A 104 -13.98 -4.01 -10.90
CA LEU A 104 -12.98 -3.64 -9.89
C LEU A 104 -11.56 -3.71 -10.47
N GLY A 105 -11.21 -4.78 -11.17
CA GLY A 105 -9.89 -4.93 -11.78
C GLY A 105 -9.58 -3.82 -12.77
N GLN A 106 -10.52 -3.44 -13.63
CA GLN A 106 -10.37 -2.32 -14.56
C GLN A 106 -10.24 -0.97 -13.84
N ALA A 107 -11.00 -0.75 -12.76
CA ALA A 107 -10.86 0.45 -11.94
C ALA A 107 -9.46 0.56 -11.33
N LEU A 108 -8.94 -0.53 -10.75
CA LEU A 108 -7.58 -0.57 -10.20
C LEU A 108 -6.52 -0.41 -11.32
N LEU A 109 -6.69 -1.06 -12.47
CA LEU A 109 -5.78 -0.95 -13.61
C LEU A 109 -5.64 0.48 -14.12
N SER A 110 -6.69 1.28 -14.03
CA SER A 110 -6.72 2.68 -14.46
C SER A 110 -6.36 3.69 -13.37
N TYR A 111 -6.16 3.25 -12.13
CA TYR A 111 -5.94 4.12 -10.98
C TYR A 111 -4.49 4.62 -10.91
N LYS A 112 -4.26 5.82 -11.42
CA LYS A 112 -2.93 6.44 -11.57
C LYS A 112 -2.24 6.79 -10.24
N GLU A 113 -2.98 6.86 -9.14
CA GLU A 113 -2.37 7.19 -7.84
C GLU A 113 -1.35 6.13 -7.39
N PHE A 114 -1.42 4.89 -7.88
CA PHE A 114 -0.43 3.86 -7.57
C PHE A 114 0.98 4.23 -7.99
N ASP A 115 1.13 4.98 -9.11
CA ASP A 115 2.43 5.46 -9.58
C ASP A 115 3.12 6.34 -8.53
N ARG A 116 2.35 7.13 -7.76
CA ARG A 116 2.86 7.99 -6.68
C ARG A 116 3.43 7.20 -5.51
N TYR A 117 3.04 5.93 -5.38
CA TYR A 117 3.50 4.99 -4.36
C TYR A 117 4.53 4.00 -4.89
N GLY A 118 5.14 4.29 -6.04
CA GLY A 118 6.12 3.41 -6.67
C GLY A 118 5.56 2.06 -7.11
N LEU A 119 4.25 1.97 -7.41
CA LEU A 119 3.59 0.76 -7.88
C LEU A 119 3.05 0.96 -9.28
N ASN A 120 3.54 0.18 -10.24
CA ASN A 120 3.07 0.16 -11.62
C ASN A 120 2.30 -1.12 -11.91
N ILE A 121 1.03 -1.01 -12.29
CA ILE A 121 0.24 -2.17 -12.72
C ILE A 121 0.47 -2.37 -14.22
N VAL A 122 1.24 -3.39 -14.55
CA VAL A 122 1.69 -3.64 -15.94
C VAL A 122 0.61 -4.26 -16.81
N ALA A 123 -0.23 -5.14 -16.24
CA ALA A 123 -1.32 -5.78 -16.96
C ALA A 123 -2.40 -6.32 -16.01
N ALA A 124 -3.60 -6.51 -16.54
CA ALA A 124 -4.64 -7.33 -15.97
C ALA A 124 -4.84 -8.60 -16.83
N PHE A 125 -5.27 -9.69 -16.21
CA PHE A 125 -5.50 -10.96 -16.87
C PHE A 125 -6.93 -11.43 -16.62
N ASP A 126 -7.59 -11.90 -17.68
CA ASP A 126 -8.95 -12.46 -17.59
C ASP A 126 -9.12 -13.65 -18.52
N THR A 127 -10.18 -14.42 -18.27
CA THR A 127 -10.63 -15.52 -19.12
C THR A 127 -11.72 -15.11 -20.10
N ASP A 128 -12.37 -13.96 -19.90
CA ASP A 128 -13.40 -13.43 -20.76
C ASP A 128 -12.78 -12.75 -21.99
N GLU A 129 -12.87 -13.42 -23.14
CA GLU A 129 -12.32 -12.91 -24.40
C GLU A 129 -12.95 -11.58 -24.84
N SER A 130 -14.16 -11.28 -24.39
CA SER A 130 -14.87 -10.05 -24.78
C SER A 130 -14.27 -8.76 -24.22
N ILE A 131 -13.48 -8.88 -23.13
CA ILE A 131 -12.83 -7.72 -22.46
C ILE A 131 -11.33 -7.65 -22.71
N ILE A 132 -10.74 -8.64 -23.38
CA ILE A 132 -9.33 -8.67 -23.72
C ILE A 132 -9.04 -7.65 -24.81
N ASP A 133 -8.14 -6.68 -24.50
CA ASP A 133 -7.77 -5.61 -25.42
C ASP A 133 -6.36 -5.80 -26.05
N SER A 134 -5.64 -6.85 -25.63
CA SER A 134 -4.26 -7.18 -26.04
C SER A 134 -3.22 -6.07 -25.77
N LYS A 135 -3.60 -5.04 -25.02
CA LYS A 135 -2.72 -3.94 -24.61
C LYS A 135 -2.43 -3.99 -23.13
N ARG A 136 -3.48 -3.94 -22.30
CA ARG A 136 -3.40 -3.95 -20.84
C ARG A 136 -4.24 -5.05 -20.20
N ILE A 137 -5.25 -5.57 -20.90
CA ILE A 137 -6.05 -6.73 -20.47
C ILE A 137 -5.69 -7.89 -21.39
N LEU A 138 -5.08 -8.92 -20.83
CA LEU A 138 -4.48 -10.03 -21.54
C LEU A 138 -5.16 -11.35 -21.16
N PRO A 139 -5.07 -12.39 -22.00
CA PRO A 139 -5.56 -13.71 -21.65
C PRO A 139 -4.90 -14.26 -20.39
N ALA A 140 -5.66 -14.94 -19.54
CA ALA A 140 -5.19 -15.47 -18.26
C ALA A 140 -4.03 -16.46 -18.39
N ASP A 141 -3.90 -17.18 -19.50
CA ASP A 141 -2.81 -18.11 -19.79
C ASP A 141 -1.44 -17.41 -19.98
N LYS A 142 -1.42 -16.11 -20.29
CA LYS A 142 -0.20 -15.30 -20.45
C LYS A 142 0.41 -14.82 -19.14
N MET A 143 -0.33 -14.95 -18.02
CA MET A 143 0.10 -14.39 -16.74
C MET A 143 1.45 -14.95 -16.28
N ALA A 144 1.66 -16.27 -16.36
CA ALA A 144 2.88 -16.91 -15.91
C ALA A 144 4.12 -16.45 -16.72
N ASP A 145 3.98 -16.36 -18.04
CA ASP A 145 5.06 -15.88 -18.92
C ASP A 145 5.43 -14.44 -18.61
N ILE A 146 4.44 -13.57 -18.49
CA ILE A 146 4.67 -12.15 -18.23
C ILE A 146 5.27 -11.91 -16.84
N CYS A 147 4.74 -12.56 -15.79
CA CYS A 147 5.29 -12.46 -14.45
C CYS A 147 6.75 -12.90 -14.38
N SER A 148 7.09 -14.02 -15.03
CA SER A 148 8.47 -14.54 -15.07
C SER A 148 9.41 -13.60 -15.81
N ARG A 149 9.02 -13.10 -16.99
CA ARG A 149 9.86 -12.22 -17.83
C ARG A 149 10.12 -10.86 -17.21
N LEU A 150 9.09 -10.27 -16.61
CA LEU A 150 9.17 -8.94 -15.99
C LEU A 150 9.57 -9.01 -14.52
N LYS A 151 9.75 -10.21 -13.94
CA LYS A 151 10.05 -10.44 -12.52
C LYS A 151 9.05 -9.74 -11.60
N VAL A 152 7.77 -9.88 -11.92
CA VAL A 152 6.70 -9.30 -11.12
C VAL A 152 6.53 -10.12 -9.84
N HIS A 153 6.51 -9.44 -8.70
CA HIS A 153 6.37 -10.08 -7.39
C HIS A 153 5.10 -9.70 -6.64
N ILE A 154 4.27 -8.83 -7.20
CA ILE A 154 3.01 -8.38 -6.60
C ILE A 154 1.85 -8.78 -7.50
N GLY A 155 0.87 -9.50 -6.91
CA GLY A 155 -0.36 -9.90 -7.57
C GLY A 155 -1.59 -9.30 -6.89
N ILE A 156 -2.58 -8.88 -7.66
CA ILE A 156 -3.86 -8.37 -7.18
C ILE A 156 -4.94 -9.33 -7.64
N ILE A 157 -5.73 -9.87 -6.72
CA ILE A 157 -6.80 -10.83 -7.01
C ILE A 157 -8.14 -10.12 -6.95
N CYS A 158 -8.82 -10.04 -8.10
CA CYS A 158 -10.15 -9.43 -8.28
C CYS A 158 -11.14 -10.41 -8.93
N VAL A 159 -10.90 -11.72 -8.81
CA VAL A 159 -11.79 -12.76 -9.34
C VAL A 159 -12.86 -13.16 -8.32
N PRO A 160 -13.95 -13.84 -8.75
CA PRO A 160 -14.95 -14.43 -7.84
C PRO A 160 -14.32 -15.37 -6.80
N PRO A 161 -14.97 -15.52 -5.61
CA PRO A 161 -14.43 -16.30 -4.49
C PRO A 161 -14.03 -17.74 -4.88
N GLU A 162 -14.84 -18.38 -5.71
CA GLU A 162 -14.64 -19.77 -6.17
C GLU A 162 -13.39 -19.96 -7.02
N CYS A 163 -12.89 -18.90 -7.66
CA CYS A 163 -11.70 -18.91 -8.49
C CYS A 163 -10.43 -18.46 -7.75
N ALA A 164 -10.59 -17.78 -6.60
CA ALA A 164 -9.51 -17.04 -5.97
C ALA A 164 -8.32 -17.91 -5.55
N GLN A 165 -8.56 -19.10 -4.98
CA GLN A 165 -7.47 -20.00 -4.58
C GLN A 165 -6.69 -20.52 -5.79
N SER A 166 -7.37 -20.97 -6.83
CA SER A 166 -6.73 -21.46 -8.05
C SER A 166 -5.88 -20.39 -8.74
N VAL A 167 -6.35 -19.14 -8.74
CA VAL A 167 -5.61 -17.99 -9.26
C VAL A 167 -4.41 -17.67 -8.38
N CYS A 168 -4.57 -17.70 -7.06
CA CYS A 168 -3.49 -17.53 -6.10
C CYS A 168 -2.36 -18.54 -6.33
N ASP A 169 -2.70 -19.83 -6.47
CA ASP A 169 -1.73 -20.89 -6.70
C ASP A 169 -0.94 -20.66 -8.00
N LYS A 170 -1.61 -20.26 -9.08
CA LYS A 170 -0.96 -19.87 -10.35
C LYS A 170 -0.04 -18.67 -10.20
N MET A 171 -0.46 -17.62 -9.46
CA MET A 171 0.36 -16.46 -9.19
C MET A 171 1.62 -16.84 -8.41
N VAL A 172 1.49 -17.63 -7.35
CA VAL A 172 2.64 -18.09 -6.54
C VAL A 172 3.60 -18.94 -7.40
N ALA A 173 3.06 -19.84 -8.20
CA ALA A 173 3.87 -20.66 -9.14
C ALA A 173 4.59 -19.80 -10.20
N SER A 174 4.07 -18.61 -10.50
CA SER A 174 4.67 -17.64 -11.43
C SER A 174 5.68 -16.68 -10.78
N GLY A 175 5.98 -16.85 -9.47
CA GLY A 175 6.97 -16.05 -8.75
C GLY A 175 6.39 -14.84 -7.98
N ILE A 176 5.07 -14.74 -7.85
CA ILE A 176 4.44 -13.71 -7.00
C ILE A 176 4.69 -14.05 -5.54
N LEU A 177 5.15 -13.05 -4.77
CA LEU A 177 5.50 -13.16 -3.36
C LEU A 177 4.58 -12.33 -2.45
N ALA A 178 3.84 -11.38 -3.02
CA ALA A 178 2.89 -10.56 -2.28
C ALA A 178 1.56 -10.50 -3.04
N ILE A 179 0.46 -10.77 -2.34
CA ILE A 179 -0.88 -10.83 -2.93
C ILE A 179 -1.79 -9.84 -2.22
N TRP A 180 -2.45 -8.99 -2.99
CA TRP A 180 -3.54 -8.14 -2.52
C TRP A 180 -4.86 -8.75 -2.93
N ASN A 181 -5.56 -9.36 -1.98
CA ASN A 181 -6.77 -10.14 -2.25
C ASN A 181 -8.04 -9.35 -1.95
N PHE A 182 -8.84 -9.13 -2.98
CA PHE A 182 -10.17 -8.52 -2.88
C PHE A 182 -11.31 -9.55 -2.87
N ALA A 183 -11.02 -10.83 -3.15
CA ALA A 183 -12.02 -11.87 -3.01
C ALA A 183 -12.33 -12.14 -1.53
N PRO A 184 -13.60 -12.25 -1.11
CA PRO A 184 -13.99 -12.41 0.29
C PRO A 184 -13.76 -13.85 0.79
N VAL A 185 -12.56 -14.39 0.56
CA VAL A 185 -12.14 -15.73 0.98
C VAL A 185 -10.72 -15.70 1.53
N HIS A 186 -10.43 -16.59 2.47
CA HIS A 186 -9.08 -16.84 2.94
C HIS A 186 -8.32 -17.68 1.92
N LEU A 187 -7.09 -17.26 1.60
CA LEU A 187 -6.19 -17.96 0.71
C LEU A 187 -5.17 -18.79 1.51
N SER A 188 -4.96 -20.02 1.11
CA SER A 188 -3.87 -20.87 1.59
C SER A 188 -2.63 -20.60 0.75
N VAL A 189 -1.55 -20.13 1.38
CA VAL A 189 -0.31 -19.79 0.68
C VAL A 189 0.90 -20.44 1.35
N PRO A 190 1.99 -20.72 0.61
CA PRO A 190 3.23 -21.21 1.16
C PRO A 190 3.87 -20.19 2.13
N THR A 191 4.72 -20.68 3.02
CA THR A 191 5.57 -19.83 3.87
C THR A 191 6.42 -18.89 3.00
N GLY A 192 6.43 -17.60 3.36
CA GLY A 192 7.15 -16.57 2.62
C GLY A 192 6.30 -15.77 1.64
N VAL A 193 5.07 -16.21 1.32
CA VAL A 193 4.11 -15.40 0.57
C VAL A 193 3.29 -14.54 1.51
N ILE A 194 3.22 -13.25 1.21
CA ILE A 194 2.47 -12.26 2.02
C ILE A 194 1.10 -12.06 1.37
N VAL A 195 0.02 -12.13 2.18
CA VAL A 195 -1.33 -11.82 1.71
C VAL A 195 -1.90 -10.67 2.52
N GLN A 196 -2.34 -9.63 1.81
CA GLN A 196 -3.17 -8.55 2.35
C GLN A 196 -4.61 -8.76 1.86
N TYR A 197 -5.55 -8.74 2.78
CA TYR A 197 -6.99 -8.92 2.49
C TYR A 197 -7.70 -7.57 2.53
N GLU A 198 -8.53 -7.32 1.53
CA GLU A 198 -9.44 -6.18 1.48
C GLU A 198 -10.88 -6.66 1.36
N ASN A 199 -11.69 -6.28 2.33
CA ASN A 199 -13.12 -6.57 2.32
C ASN A 199 -13.91 -5.26 2.39
N LEU A 200 -14.23 -4.71 1.22
CA LEU A 200 -14.96 -3.43 1.10
C LEU A 200 -16.33 -3.48 1.79
N ALA A 201 -17.03 -4.62 1.68
CA ALA A 201 -18.34 -4.80 2.32
C ALA A 201 -18.22 -4.82 3.85
N ALA A 202 -17.23 -5.53 4.39
CA ALA A 202 -16.99 -5.55 5.83
C ALA A 202 -16.60 -4.17 6.37
N SER A 203 -15.79 -3.41 5.64
CA SER A 203 -15.43 -2.04 6.01
C SER A 203 -16.64 -1.13 6.09
N LEU A 204 -17.57 -1.23 5.13
CA LEU A 204 -18.83 -0.48 5.16
C LEU A 204 -19.75 -0.93 6.29
N ALA A 205 -19.84 -2.24 6.56
CA ALA A 205 -20.63 -2.76 7.67
C ALA A 205 -20.14 -2.23 9.04
N VAL A 206 -18.81 -2.19 9.25
CA VAL A 206 -18.22 -1.61 10.46
C VAL A 206 -18.54 -0.12 10.56
N LEU A 207 -18.47 0.63 9.47
CA LEU A 207 -18.85 2.04 9.46
C LEU A 207 -20.32 2.25 9.81
N SER A 208 -21.23 1.43 9.24
CA SER A 208 -22.66 1.47 9.57
C SER A 208 -22.92 1.19 11.04
N GLN A 209 -22.24 0.20 11.61
CA GLN A 209 -22.40 -0.12 13.03
C GLN A 209 -21.87 1.00 13.95
N ASN A 210 -20.75 1.62 13.60
CA ASN A 210 -20.22 2.76 14.34
C ASN A 210 -21.21 3.93 14.31
N LEU A 211 -21.85 4.20 13.16
CA LEU A 211 -22.86 5.25 13.05
C LEU A 211 -24.07 4.97 13.97
N GLU A 212 -24.54 3.72 14.06
CA GLU A 212 -25.62 3.34 14.96
C GLU A 212 -25.26 3.58 16.44
N PHE A 213 -24.00 3.30 16.85
CA PHE A 213 -23.54 3.60 18.19
C PHE A 213 -23.55 5.11 18.48
N GLU A 214 -23.02 5.94 17.58
CA GLU A 214 -22.98 7.39 17.73
C GLU A 214 -24.39 8.00 17.83
N ILE A 215 -25.35 7.51 17.03
CA ILE A 215 -26.76 7.93 17.08
C ILE A 215 -27.38 7.52 18.44
N ARG A 216 -27.16 6.30 18.89
CA ARG A 216 -27.72 5.79 20.13
C ARG A 216 -27.18 6.56 21.35
N ASP A 217 -25.89 6.89 21.35
CA ASP A 217 -25.24 7.60 22.45
C ASP A 217 -25.52 9.11 22.43
N GLY A 218 -26.30 9.61 21.46
CA GLY A 218 -26.73 11.00 21.37
C GLY A 218 -25.63 11.98 20.97
N HIS A 219 -24.54 11.49 20.35
CA HIS A 219 -23.44 12.31 19.87
C HIS A 219 -23.74 12.96 18.51
N ILE A 220 -24.77 12.47 17.80
CA ILE A 220 -25.23 13.01 16.51
C ILE A 220 -26.76 13.24 16.63
N PHE A 221 -27.19 14.51 16.45
CA PHE A 221 -28.50 15.16 16.60
C PHE A 221 -28.77 15.74 17.98
#